data_99ef1db84db8c494188b39fbb23f8a7a
#
_entry.id   99ef1db84db8c494188b39fbb23f8a7a
#
_cell.length_a   1.000
_cell.length_b   1.000
_cell.length_c   1.000
_cell.angle_alpha   90.00
_cell.angle_beta   90.00
_cell.angle_gamma   90.00
#
_symmetry.space_group_name_H-M   'P 1'
#
loop_
_entity.id
_entity.type
_entity.pdbx_description
1 polymer ?
#
loop_
_entity_poly.entity_id
_entity_poly.type
_entity_poly.pdbx_seq_one_letter_code
_entity_poly.pdbx_strand_id
1 'polypeptide(L)'
;MDAVATLIASTGLVNFSAGQLVMMLVGFTLLYLAIARGFEPLLLLPIGFGAVLTNIPLAGMGEPGGLLYMIYEVGIGTGIFPLLIFMGVGAMTDFGALIANPRMLLLGAAAQFGIFATLLGAIALNAVPGLSFTMKEASAIAIIGGADGPTAIFLASKLAPDLLGAIAVAAYSYMALVPIIQPPIMRALTTKAERNIQMVQLRNVSKKEKIIFPLAVLLLTILLLPSAAPLIGMFCLGNLMRESGVVERLNKTAQNELINIVTIFLGLAVGSKLSADKFLTLQTLGILVLGAVAFAIGTASGVIMAKIMAKFSKQPINPLIGAAGVSAVPMAARVVNKVGLEANPHNFLLMHAMGPNVAGVIGSAVAAASPSTAPEITASPISAPGTPNTNRMMAVWTATAPSATVRPIRLVLNFGYLPPPSGDCGAGGLMRRCCRQL
;
A
#
# COMPACT_ATOMS: atom_id res chain seq x y z
N MET A 1 -3.11 0.34 -54.32
CA MET A 1 -4.14 0.56 -53.26
C MET A 1 -3.83 -0.27 -52.01
N ASP A 2 -3.13 -1.38 -52.18
CA ASP A 2 -2.84 -2.30 -51.04
C ASP A 2 -1.90 -1.71 -49.97
N ALA A 3 -0.89 -0.91 -50.34
CA ALA A 3 0.02 -0.32 -49.38
C ALA A 3 -0.68 0.71 -48.44
N VAL A 4 -1.61 1.50 -48.97
CA VAL A 4 -2.39 2.47 -48.17
C VAL A 4 -3.36 1.74 -47.24
N ALA A 5 -4.01 0.68 -47.75
CA ALA A 5 -4.92 -0.15 -46.95
C ALA A 5 -4.15 -0.87 -45.82
N THR A 6 -2.95 -1.39 -46.10
CA THR A 6 -2.07 -2.00 -45.12
C THR A 6 -1.59 -0.97 -44.06
N LEU A 7 -1.24 0.25 -44.49
CA LEU A 7 -0.87 1.33 -43.59
C LEU A 7 -2.03 1.71 -42.66
N ILE A 8 -3.24 1.87 -43.20
CA ILE A 8 -4.45 2.18 -42.40
C ILE A 8 -4.75 1.05 -41.44
N ALA A 9 -4.68 -0.21 -41.88
CA ALA A 9 -4.92 -1.39 -41.03
C ALA A 9 -3.86 -1.53 -39.89
N SER A 10 -2.66 -0.99 -40.09
CA SER A 10 -1.63 -0.97 -39.05
C SER A 10 -1.77 0.20 -38.06
N THR A 11 -2.72 1.13 -38.27
CA THR A 11 -2.99 2.22 -37.31
C THR A 11 -3.86 1.76 -36.18
N GLY A 12 -3.64 2.32 -34.98
CA GLY A 12 -4.52 2.11 -33.84
C GLY A 12 -5.98 2.58 -34.07
N LEU A 13 -6.22 3.48 -35.05
CA LEU A 13 -7.54 4.06 -35.28
C LEU A 13 -8.60 3.03 -35.76
N VAL A 14 -8.19 2.05 -36.55
CA VAL A 14 -9.08 1.02 -37.09
C VAL A 14 -9.24 -0.16 -36.15
N ASN A 15 -8.33 -0.30 -35.19
CA ASN A 15 -8.26 -1.45 -34.29
C ASN A 15 -8.82 -1.18 -32.89
N PHE A 16 -9.56 -0.10 -32.67
CA PHE A 16 -10.20 0.19 -31.40
C PHE A 16 -11.33 -0.77 -31.08
N SER A 17 -11.28 -1.41 -29.91
CA SER A 17 -12.43 -2.05 -29.31
C SER A 17 -13.28 -1.04 -28.51
N ALA A 18 -14.59 -1.30 -28.38
CA ALA A 18 -15.46 -0.45 -27.55
C ALA A 18 -14.97 -0.38 -26.09
N GLY A 19 -14.44 -1.50 -25.56
CA GLY A 19 -13.88 -1.55 -24.21
C GLY A 19 -12.66 -0.64 -24.05
N GLN A 20 -11.73 -0.64 -25.01
CA GLN A 20 -10.56 0.23 -24.99
C GLN A 20 -10.95 1.72 -25.02
N LEU A 21 -11.97 2.08 -25.84
CA LEU A 21 -12.51 3.45 -25.86
C LEU A 21 -13.06 3.86 -24.48
N VAL A 22 -13.86 3.00 -23.86
CA VAL A 22 -14.40 3.25 -22.51
C VAL A 22 -13.27 3.42 -21.50
N MET A 23 -12.25 2.56 -21.54
CA MET A 23 -11.13 2.65 -20.62
C MET A 23 -10.24 3.87 -20.85
N MET A 24 -10.08 4.32 -22.10
CA MET A 24 -9.43 5.60 -22.40
C MET A 24 -10.23 6.77 -21.80
N LEU A 25 -11.56 6.76 -21.88
CA LEU A 25 -12.42 7.76 -21.25
C LEU A 25 -12.27 7.72 -19.72
N VAL A 26 -12.18 6.54 -19.12
CA VAL A 26 -11.87 6.38 -17.68
C VAL A 26 -10.51 7.00 -17.38
N GLY A 27 -9.47 6.71 -18.17
CA GLY A 27 -8.14 7.30 -18.00
C GLY A 27 -8.17 8.84 -18.08
N PHE A 28 -8.85 9.40 -19.09
CA PHE A 28 -9.03 10.87 -19.19
C PHE A 28 -9.86 11.45 -18.05
N THR A 29 -10.83 10.71 -17.52
CA THR A 29 -11.59 11.13 -16.34
C THR A 29 -10.69 11.20 -15.10
N LEU A 30 -9.83 10.20 -14.90
CA LEU A 30 -8.84 10.22 -13.81
C LEU A 30 -7.88 11.41 -13.94
N LEU A 31 -7.39 11.68 -15.17
CA LEU A 31 -6.56 12.86 -15.44
C LEU A 31 -7.31 14.17 -15.14
N TYR A 32 -8.57 14.28 -15.57
CA TYR A 32 -9.40 15.45 -15.26
C TYR A 32 -9.60 15.65 -13.76
N LEU A 33 -9.88 14.58 -13.01
CA LEU A 33 -10.03 14.65 -11.56
C LEU A 33 -8.73 15.07 -10.88
N ALA A 34 -7.59 14.57 -11.34
CA ALA A 34 -6.28 14.95 -10.83
C ALA A 34 -5.97 16.43 -11.10
N ILE A 35 -6.16 16.88 -12.35
CA ILE A 35 -5.74 18.22 -12.80
C ILE A 35 -6.76 19.29 -12.39
N ALA A 36 -8.05 19.08 -12.69
CA ALA A 36 -9.07 20.13 -12.51
C ALA A 36 -9.66 20.13 -11.08
N ARG A 37 -9.69 18.97 -10.42
CA ARG A 37 -10.28 18.86 -9.08
C ARG A 37 -9.24 18.70 -7.97
N GLY A 38 -7.95 18.51 -8.31
CA GLY A 38 -6.88 18.32 -7.34
C GLY A 38 -7.00 17.03 -6.50
N PHE A 39 -7.65 16.00 -7.03
CA PHE A 39 -7.84 14.74 -6.35
C PHE A 39 -6.53 13.92 -6.43
N GLU A 40 -5.77 13.88 -5.32
CA GLU A 40 -4.51 13.15 -5.17
C GLU A 40 -3.66 13.17 -6.46
N PRO A 41 -3.27 14.37 -6.95
CA PRO A 41 -2.69 14.53 -8.28
C PRO A 41 -1.40 13.75 -8.48
N LEU A 42 -0.62 13.55 -7.40
CA LEU A 42 0.64 12.83 -7.45
C LEU A 42 0.47 11.38 -7.90
N LEU A 43 -0.66 10.76 -7.62
CA LEU A 43 -0.95 9.37 -7.94
C LEU A 43 -1.93 9.21 -9.10
N LEU A 44 -3.06 9.93 -9.06
CA LEU A 44 -4.09 9.79 -10.08
C LEU A 44 -3.61 10.21 -11.48
N LEU A 45 -2.72 11.19 -11.57
CA LEU A 45 -2.18 11.63 -12.86
C LEU A 45 -1.37 10.53 -13.56
N PRO A 46 -0.34 9.91 -12.95
CA PRO A 46 0.38 8.81 -13.60
C PRO A 46 -0.47 7.54 -13.76
N ILE A 47 -1.44 7.26 -12.87
CA ILE A 47 -2.39 6.14 -13.05
C ILE A 47 -3.27 6.37 -14.28
N GLY A 48 -3.89 7.54 -14.40
CA GLY A 48 -4.73 7.88 -15.55
C GLY A 48 -3.97 7.87 -16.86
N PHE A 49 -2.74 8.39 -16.86
CA PHE A 49 -1.86 8.36 -18.03
C PHE A 49 -1.47 6.93 -18.42
N GLY A 50 -1.10 6.09 -17.46
CA GLY A 50 -0.82 4.67 -17.67
C GLY A 50 -2.04 3.91 -18.22
N ALA A 51 -3.24 4.21 -17.72
CA ALA A 51 -4.49 3.64 -18.23
C ALA A 51 -4.74 4.02 -19.70
N VAL A 52 -4.49 5.28 -20.07
CA VAL A 52 -4.59 5.71 -21.48
C VAL A 52 -3.60 4.93 -22.33
N LEU A 53 -2.32 4.88 -21.94
CA LEU A 53 -1.28 4.20 -22.72
C LEU A 53 -1.55 2.70 -22.92
N THR A 54 -2.07 2.03 -21.90
CA THR A 54 -2.35 0.58 -21.94
C THR A 54 -3.50 0.25 -22.90
N ASN A 55 -4.46 1.16 -23.05
CA ASN A 55 -5.62 0.96 -23.90
C ASN A 55 -5.46 1.51 -25.33
N ILE A 56 -4.27 1.97 -25.72
CA ILE A 56 -3.97 2.29 -27.12
C ILE A 56 -3.81 0.98 -27.91
N PRO A 57 -4.65 0.74 -28.96
CA PRO A 57 -4.54 -0.46 -29.75
C PRO A 57 -3.18 -0.62 -30.40
N LEU A 58 -2.68 -1.84 -30.48
CA LEU A 58 -1.40 -2.21 -31.11
C LEU A 58 -0.14 -1.62 -30.45
N ALA A 59 -0.28 -0.83 -29.38
CA ALA A 59 0.89 -0.22 -28.72
C ALA A 59 1.65 -1.23 -27.83
N GLY A 60 1.02 -2.33 -27.37
CA GLY A 60 1.64 -3.39 -26.57
C GLY A 60 2.24 -2.92 -25.23
N MET A 61 1.87 -1.72 -24.76
CA MET A 61 2.52 -1.10 -23.58
C MET A 61 2.35 -1.90 -22.29
N GLY A 62 1.21 -2.56 -22.11
CA GLY A 62 0.89 -3.40 -20.94
C GLY A 62 1.15 -4.89 -21.14
N GLU A 63 1.60 -5.32 -22.32
CA GLU A 63 1.89 -6.69 -22.68
C GLU A 63 3.33 -7.10 -22.36
N PRO A 64 3.65 -8.41 -22.26
CA PRO A 64 5.01 -8.89 -22.05
C PRO A 64 6.00 -8.27 -23.05
N GLY A 65 7.03 -7.58 -22.54
CA GLY A 65 8.00 -6.83 -23.32
C GLY A 65 7.68 -5.34 -23.52
N GLY A 66 6.45 -4.90 -23.19
CA GLY A 66 6.10 -3.48 -23.20
C GLY A 66 6.67 -2.71 -21.99
N LEU A 67 6.82 -1.40 -22.16
CA LEU A 67 7.42 -0.53 -21.12
C LEU A 67 6.68 -0.61 -19.79
N LEU A 68 5.34 -0.50 -19.81
CA LEU A 68 4.53 -0.51 -18.59
C LEU A 68 4.55 -1.89 -17.92
N TYR A 69 4.59 -2.97 -18.71
CA TYR A 69 4.76 -4.32 -18.20
C TYR A 69 6.10 -4.47 -17.45
N MET A 70 7.22 -3.99 -18.01
CA MET A 70 8.52 -4.04 -17.33
C MET A 70 8.53 -3.24 -16.02
N ILE A 71 7.94 -2.05 -16.04
CA ILE A 71 7.82 -1.23 -14.82
C ILE A 71 7.00 -1.96 -13.76
N TYR A 72 5.91 -2.63 -14.17
CA TYR A 72 5.08 -3.41 -13.26
C TYR A 72 5.85 -4.60 -12.65
N GLU A 73 6.50 -5.41 -13.46
CA GLU A 73 7.24 -6.59 -13.00
C GLU A 73 8.36 -6.22 -12.01
N VAL A 74 9.16 -5.20 -12.36
CA VAL A 74 10.27 -4.76 -11.52
C VAL A 74 9.78 -4.07 -10.24
N GLY A 75 8.76 -3.23 -10.34
CA GLY A 75 8.35 -2.37 -9.22
C GLY A 75 7.31 -2.98 -8.31
N ILE A 76 6.24 -3.52 -8.90
CA ILE A 76 5.09 -4.07 -8.16
C ILE A 76 5.23 -5.58 -7.99
N GLY A 77 5.60 -6.31 -9.04
CA GLY A 77 5.79 -7.76 -8.98
C GLY A 77 6.81 -8.18 -7.93
N THR A 78 7.91 -7.44 -7.79
CA THR A 78 8.90 -7.65 -6.70
C THR A 78 8.45 -7.09 -5.35
N GLY A 79 7.46 -6.18 -5.32
CA GLY A 79 7.01 -5.47 -4.12
C GLY A 79 7.90 -4.28 -3.71
N ILE A 80 8.93 -3.91 -4.49
CA ILE A 80 9.89 -2.86 -4.13
C ILE A 80 9.21 -1.49 -4.03
N PHE A 81 8.35 -1.09 -4.98
CA PHE A 81 7.74 0.23 -4.96
C PHE A 81 6.89 0.50 -3.72
N PRO A 82 5.96 -0.38 -3.31
CA PRO A 82 5.25 -0.20 -2.05
C PRO A 82 6.17 -0.07 -0.85
N LEU A 83 7.25 -0.85 -0.77
CA LEU A 83 8.19 -0.80 0.34
C LEU A 83 8.97 0.52 0.39
N LEU A 84 9.40 1.06 -0.75
CA LEU A 84 10.06 2.36 -0.82
C LEU A 84 9.12 3.51 -0.44
N ILE A 85 7.84 3.43 -0.83
CA ILE A 85 6.83 4.40 -0.38
C ILE A 85 6.66 4.32 1.14
N PHE A 86 6.59 3.11 1.71
CA PHE A 86 6.51 2.93 3.16
C PHE A 86 7.71 3.55 3.89
N MET A 87 8.91 3.44 3.34
CA MET A 87 10.09 4.11 3.88
C MET A 87 9.94 5.64 3.83
N GLY A 88 9.47 6.19 2.71
CA GLY A 88 9.20 7.63 2.60
C GLY A 88 8.11 8.11 3.57
N VAL A 89 7.01 7.37 3.71
CA VAL A 89 5.95 7.65 4.71
C VAL A 89 6.51 7.60 6.13
N GLY A 90 7.36 6.61 6.45
CA GLY A 90 8.05 6.53 7.73
C GLY A 90 8.92 7.76 8.00
N ALA A 91 9.66 8.22 6.98
CA ALA A 91 10.49 9.41 7.06
C ALA A 91 9.68 10.71 7.28
N MET A 92 8.44 10.78 6.78
CA MET A 92 7.52 11.89 7.03
C MET A 92 6.80 11.81 8.38
N THR A 93 6.73 10.62 8.98
CA THR A 93 5.93 10.34 10.17
C THR A 93 6.62 10.82 11.45
N ASP A 94 5.86 11.47 12.35
CA ASP A 94 6.30 11.80 13.72
C ASP A 94 5.55 10.92 14.72
N PHE A 95 6.26 10.04 15.38
CA PHE A 95 5.72 9.20 16.46
C PHE A 95 5.49 9.95 17.76
N GLY A 96 5.93 11.21 17.87
CA GLY A 96 5.84 11.99 19.11
C GLY A 96 4.45 12.02 19.73
N ALA A 97 3.41 12.24 18.90
CA ALA A 97 2.03 12.25 19.37
C ALA A 97 1.56 10.90 19.93
N LEU A 98 1.99 9.80 19.30
CA LEU A 98 1.65 8.45 19.74
C LEU A 98 2.40 8.06 21.01
N ILE A 99 3.68 8.40 21.10
CA ILE A 99 4.51 8.17 22.30
C ILE A 99 4.00 8.99 23.48
N ALA A 100 3.58 10.24 23.23
CA ALA A 100 3.03 11.10 24.26
C ALA A 100 1.72 10.55 24.86
N ASN A 101 0.90 9.88 24.06
CA ASN A 101 -0.36 9.28 24.49
C ASN A 101 -0.58 7.90 23.84
N PRO A 102 0.00 6.81 24.37
CA PRO A 102 -0.12 5.47 23.79
C PRO A 102 -1.55 4.93 23.68
N ARG A 103 -2.50 5.47 24.46
CA ARG A 103 -3.93 5.09 24.36
C ARG A 103 -4.51 5.37 22.98
N MET A 104 -3.90 6.27 22.21
CA MET A 104 -4.28 6.57 20.83
C MET A 104 -4.11 5.38 19.87
N LEU A 105 -3.29 4.36 20.24
CA LEU A 105 -3.22 3.08 19.53
C LEU A 105 -4.58 2.41 19.40
N LEU A 106 -5.44 2.52 20.42
CA LEU A 106 -6.79 1.94 20.40
C LEU A 106 -7.68 2.58 19.32
N LEU A 107 -7.47 3.87 19.02
CA LEU A 107 -8.23 4.56 17.97
C LEU A 107 -7.80 4.11 16.58
N GLY A 108 -6.49 3.92 16.36
CA GLY A 108 -5.98 3.31 15.13
C GLY A 108 -6.49 1.88 14.97
N ALA A 109 -6.42 1.06 16.03
CA ALA A 109 -6.94 -0.30 16.00
C ALA A 109 -8.44 -0.36 15.71
N ALA A 110 -9.24 0.54 16.29
CA ALA A 110 -10.68 0.59 16.04
C ALA A 110 -11.01 0.98 14.58
N ALA A 111 -10.23 1.88 13.99
CA ALA A 111 -10.43 2.25 12.59
C ALA A 111 -10.13 1.09 11.63
N GLN A 112 -9.28 0.12 12.01
CA GLN A 112 -9.04 -1.11 11.23
C GLN A 112 -10.29 -2.02 11.16
N PHE A 113 -11.34 -1.73 11.91
CA PHE A 113 -12.64 -2.39 11.73
C PHE A 113 -13.16 -2.25 10.28
N GLY A 114 -12.74 -1.19 9.58
CA GLY A 114 -12.96 -1.03 8.15
C GLY A 114 -12.41 -2.21 7.34
N ILE A 115 -11.22 -2.72 7.65
CA ILE A 115 -10.60 -3.87 6.97
C ILE A 115 -11.45 -5.12 7.18
N PHE A 116 -11.83 -5.42 8.42
CA PHE A 116 -12.64 -6.60 8.72
C PHE A 116 -14.05 -6.52 8.11
N ALA A 117 -14.67 -5.33 8.16
CA ALA A 117 -15.95 -5.11 7.51
C ALA A 117 -15.86 -5.31 5.98
N THR A 118 -14.77 -4.88 5.36
CA THR A 118 -14.53 -5.09 3.94
C THR A 118 -14.32 -6.57 3.61
N LEU A 119 -13.59 -7.31 4.45
CA LEU A 119 -13.41 -8.75 4.28
C LEU A 119 -14.76 -9.48 4.29
N LEU A 120 -15.56 -9.22 5.32
CA LEU A 120 -16.90 -9.82 5.43
C LEU A 120 -17.80 -9.38 4.28
N GLY A 121 -17.72 -8.12 3.88
CA GLY A 121 -18.46 -7.59 2.73
C GLY A 121 -18.07 -8.24 1.42
N ALA A 122 -16.77 -8.47 1.17
CA ALA A 122 -16.29 -9.16 -0.03
C ALA A 122 -16.79 -10.62 -0.07
N ILE A 123 -16.77 -11.31 1.08
CA ILE A 123 -17.33 -12.67 1.19
C ILE A 123 -18.85 -12.64 0.99
N ALA A 124 -19.56 -11.67 1.56
CA ALA A 124 -20.99 -11.52 1.39
C ALA A 124 -21.42 -11.23 -0.05
N LEU A 125 -20.57 -10.51 -0.83
CA LEU A 125 -20.81 -10.26 -2.25
C LEU A 125 -20.85 -11.56 -3.08
N ASN A 126 -20.29 -12.67 -2.61
CA ASN A 126 -20.40 -13.96 -3.27
C ASN A 126 -21.86 -14.50 -3.33
N ALA A 127 -22.77 -13.93 -2.54
CA ALA A 127 -24.20 -14.24 -2.63
C ALA A 127 -24.87 -13.57 -3.84
N VAL A 128 -24.20 -12.60 -4.50
CA VAL A 128 -24.72 -11.91 -5.69
C VAL A 128 -24.35 -12.70 -6.94
N PRO A 129 -25.30 -13.09 -7.80
CA PRO A 129 -25.01 -13.80 -9.03
C PRO A 129 -24.01 -13.02 -9.91
N GLY A 130 -22.98 -13.70 -10.38
CA GLY A 130 -21.91 -13.11 -11.20
C GLY A 130 -20.76 -12.47 -10.41
N LEU A 131 -20.80 -12.49 -9.08
CA LEU A 131 -19.67 -12.12 -8.21
C LEU A 131 -19.15 -13.36 -7.50
N SER A 132 -17.84 -13.56 -7.59
CA SER A 132 -17.16 -14.61 -6.84
C SER A 132 -15.76 -14.15 -6.47
N PHE A 133 -15.48 -14.11 -5.18
CA PHE A 133 -14.17 -13.78 -4.64
C PHE A 133 -13.65 -14.95 -3.82
N THR A 134 -12.45 -15.39 -4.12
CA THR A 134 -11.72 -16.34 -3.27
C THR A 134 -11.35 -15.67 -1.94
N MET A 135 -10.96 -16.45 -0.93
CA MET A 135 -10.50 -15.90 0.34
C MET A 135 -9.24 -15.03 0.17
N LYS A 136 -8.34 -15.37 -0.77
CA LYS A 136 -7.15 -14.58 -1.11
C LYS A 136 -7.55 -13.21 -1.69
N GLU A 137 -8.46 -13.21 -2.66
CA GLU A 137 -8.99 -11.97 -3.26
C GLU A 137 -9.76 -11.13 -2.24
N ALA A 138 -10.63 -11.74 -1.44
CA ALA A 138 -11.36 -11.04 -0.38
C ALA A 138 -10.41 -10.41 0.64
N SER A 139 -9.30 -11.09 0.99
CA SER A 139 -8.25 -10.55 1.87
C SER A 139 -7.51 -9.38 1.23
N ALA A 140 -7.23 -9.44 -0.08
CA ALA A 140 -6.62 -8.32 -0.81
C ALA A 140 -7.57 -7.11 -0.91
N ILE A 141 -8.86 -7.34 -1.13
CA ILE A 141 -9.89 -6.30 -1.17
C ILE A 141 -10.06 -5.66 0.23
N ALA A 142 -9.97 -6.47 1.29
CA ALA A 142 -10.18 -6.03 2.67
C ALA A 142 -9.33 -4.81 3.06
N ILE A 143 -8.08 -4.77 2.60
CA ILE A 143 -7.13 -3.70 2.93
C ILE A 143 -7.60 -2.30 2.48
N ILE A 144 -8.47 -2.22 1.48
CA ILE A 144 -9.07 -0.95 1.05
C ILE A 144 -9.73 -0.23 2.23
N GLY A 145 -10.37 -0.99 3.14
CA GLY A 145 -11.03 -0.46 4.32
C GLY A 145 -10.10 0.23 5.33
N GLY A 146 -8.79 -0.03 5.26
CA GLY A 146 -7.76 0.68 6.03
C GLY A 146 -7.36 2.04 5.45
N ALA A 147 -7.74 2.34 4.20
CA ALA A 147 -7.35 3.53 3.44
C ALA A 147 -5.81 3.69 3.34
N ASP A 148 -5.12 2.59 3.07
CA ASP A 148 -3.67 2.52 2.93
C ASP A 148 -3.31 2.03 1.52
N GLY A 149 -3.07 2.96 0.61
CA GLY A 149 -2.79 2.67 -0.79
C GLY A 149 -1.57 1.77 -1.01
N PRO A 150 -0.39 2.11 -0.47
CA PRO A 150 0.81 1.29 -0.61
C PRO A 150 0.65 -0.13 -0.06
N THR A 151 0.02 -0.29 1.10
CA THR A 151 -0.29 -1.60 1.69
C THR A 151 -1.27 -2.39 0.82
N ALA A 152 -2.29 -1.71 0.25
CA ALA A 152 -3.25 -2.33 -0.64
C ALA A 152 -2.57 -2.90 -1.90
N ILE A 153 -1.65 -2.15 -2.52
CA ILE A 153 -0.86 -2.63 -3.66
C ILE A 153 0.04 -3.80 -3.26
N PHE A 154 0.75 -3.69 -2.12
CA PHE A 154 1.64 -4.74 -1.64
C PHE A 154 0.91 -6.07 -1.42
N LEU A 155 -0.27 -6.03 -0.83
CA LEU A 155 -1.05 -7.23 -0.57
C LEU A 155 -1.71 -7.75 -1.85
N ALA A 156 -2.32 -6.87 -2.65
CA ALA A 156 -2.98 -7.26 -3.89
C ALA A 156 -2.01 -7.85 -4.92
N SER A 157 -0.77 -7.35 -5.01
CA SER A 157 0.25 -7.92 -5.90
C SER A 157 0.60 -9.37 -5.56
N LYS A 158 0.43 -9.78 -4.31
CA LYS A 158 0.73 -11.14 -3.83
C LYS A 158 -0.48 -12.06 -3.87
N LEU A 159 -1.66 -11.57 -3.49
CA LEU A 159 -2.86 -12.39 -3.27
C LEU A 159 -3.85 -12.35 -4.42
N ALA A 160 -3.93 -11.22 -5.15
CA ALA A 160 -4.92 -10.98 -6.19
C ALA A 160 -4.35 -10.10 -7.33
N PRO A 161 -3.33 -10.57 -8.09
CA PRO A 161 -2.68 -9.76 -9.12
C PRO A 161 -3.64 -9.29 -10.22
N ASP A 162 -4.67 -10.06 -10.52
CA ASP A 162 -5.68 -9.73 -11.54
C ASP A 162 -6.63 -8.62 -11.08
N LEU A 163 -6.89 -8.50 -9.77
CA LEU A 163 -7.71 -7.45 -9.18
C LEU A 163 -6.89 -6.22 -8.75
N LEU A 164 -5.56 -6.25 -8.91
CA LEU A 164 -4.68 -5.19 -8.43
C LEU A 164 -5.06 -3.81 -8.97
N GLY A 165 -5.40 -3.70 -10.24
CA GLY A 165 -5.84 -2.44 -10.85
C GLY A 165 -7.08 -1.87 -10.17
N ALA A 166 -8.11 -2.69 -9.96
CA ALA A 166 -9.35 -2.31 -9.30
C ALA A 166 -9.11 -1.91 -7.82
N ILE A 167 -8.34 -2.72 -7.10
CA ILE A 167 -8.00 -2.48 -5.69
C ILE A 167 -7.20 -1.19 -5.54
N ALA A 168 -6.20 -0.96 -6.39
CA ALA A 168 -5.37 0.23 -6.33
C ALA A 168 -6.16 1.50 -6.63
N VAL A 169 -6.98 1.50 -7.71
CA VAL A 169 -7.86 2.64 -8.03
C VAL A 169 -8.83 2.92 -6.90
N ALA A 170 -9.46 1.88 -6.33
CA ALA A 170 -10.33 2.04 -5.17
C ALA A 170 -9.59 2.68 -3.99
N ALA A 171 -8.47 2.09 -3.56
CA ALA A 171 -7.72 2.55 -2.39
C ALA A 171 -7.26 4.01 -2.52
N TYR A 172 -6.69 4.39 -3.67
CA TYR A 172 -6.21 5.76 -3.87
C TYR A 172 -7.35 6.76 -4.12
N SER A 173 -8.42 6.36 -4.81
CA SER A 173 -9.59 7.22 -4.97
C SER A 173 -10.22 7.56 -3.61
N TYR A 174 -10.33 6.58 -2.71
CA TYR A 174 -10.87 6.84 -1.37
C TYR A 174 -9.92 7.66 -0.51
N MET A 175 -8.61 7.49 -0.62
CA MET A 175 -7.65 8.41 0.00
C MET A 175 -7.89 9.85 -0.47
N ALA A 176 -8.06 10.06 -1.77
CA ALA A 176 -8.35 11.39 -2.33
C ALA A 176 -9.69 11.95 -1.85
N LEU A 177 -10.68 11.10 -1.61
CA LEU A 177 -12.03 11.47 -1.17
C LEU A 177 -12.15 11.63 0.36
N VAL A 178 -11.10 11.37 1.14
CA VAL A 178 -11.07 11.60 2.61
C VAL A 178 -11.66 12.94 3.02
N PRO A 179 -11.26 14.09 2.42
CA PRO A 179 -11.80 15.40 2.78
C PRO A 179 -13.31 15.58 2.51
N ILE A 180 -13.88 14.72 1.68
CA ILE A 180 -15.31 14.78 1.30
C ILE A 180 -16.12 13.78 2.13
N ILE A 181 -15.61 12.55 2.32
CA ILE A 181 -16.35 11.45 2.95
C ILE A 181 -16.33 11.57 4.48
N GLN A 182 -15.19 11.92 5.08
CA GLN A 182 -15.05 11.94 6.54
C GLN A 182 -15.90 13.05 7.24
N PRO A 183 -15.94 14.31 6.78
CA PRO A 183 -16.65 15.36 7.52
C PRO A 183 -18.12 15.10 7.76
N PRO A 184 -18.92 14.61 6.78
CA PRO A 184 -20.31 14.24 7.03
C PRO A 184 -20.47 13.18 8.11
N ILE A 185 -19.63 12.12 8.08
CA ILE A 185 -19.66 11.02 9.05
C ILE A 185 -19.30 11.54 10.45
N MET A 186 -18.23 12.32 10.57
CA MET A 186 -17.83 12.92 11.83
C MET A 186 -18.93 13.81 12.41
N ARG A 187 -19.57 14.65 11.57
CA ARG A 187 -20.65 15.53 12.03
C ARG A 187 -21.91 14.78 12.42
N ALA A 188 -22.23 13.68 11.73
CA ALA A 188 -23.39 12.83 12.05
C ALA A 188 -23.19 12.08 13.37
N LEU A 189 -21.97 11.65 13.67
CA LEU A 189 -21.65 10.84 14.86
C LEU A 189 -21.28 11.68 16.09
N THR A 190 -21.08 13.00 15.96
CA THR A 190 -20.67 13.86 17.08
C THR A 190 -21.62 15.04 17.26
N THR A 191 -21.88 15.40 18.51
CA THR A 191 -22.63 16.61 18.88
C THR A 191 -21.76 17.86 18.76
N LYS A 192 -22.38 19.06 18.70
CA LYS A 192 -21.63 20.34 18.72
C LYS A 192 -20.78 20.47 19.99
N ALA A 193 -21.28 20.02 21.14
CA ALA A 193 -20.56 20.07 22.41
C ALA A 193 -19.31 19.18 22.36
N GLU A 194 -19.41 17.96 21.84
CA GLU A 194 -18.28 17.04 21.70
C GLU A 194 -17.20 17.60 20.75
N ARG A 195 -17.60 18.25 19.66
CA ARG A 195 -16.65 18.86 18.70
C ARG A 195 -15.88 20.05 19.29
N ASN A 196 -16.48 20.73 20.27
CA ASN A 196 -15.87 21.89 20.95
C ASN A 196 -14.88 21.50 22.06
N ILE A 197 -14.76 20.20 22.40
CA ILE A 197 -13.84 19.75 23.43
C ILE A 197 -12.41 20.11 23.03
N GLN A 198 -11.75 20.91 23.86
CA GLN A 198 -10.31 21.19 23.73
C GLN A 198 -9.51 20.13 24.47
N MET A 199 -8.50 19.60 23.80
CA MET A 199 -7.62 18.59 24.39
C MET A 199 -6.45 19.23 25.10
N VAL A 200 -5.99 18.59 26.18
CA VAL A 200 -4.81 19.02 26.92
C VAL A 200 -3.57 18.83 26.05
N GLN A 201 -2.65 19.79 26.09
CA GLN A 201 -1.39 19.73 25.36
C GLN A 201 -0.64 18.42 25.64
N LEU A 202 -0.09 17.81 24.59
CA LEU A 202 0.72 16.60 24.69
C LEU A 202 2.02 16.88 25.44
N ARG A 203 2.49 15.90 26.21
CA ARG A 203 3.81 15.99 26.85
C ARG A 203 4.93 16.07 25.81
N ASN A 204 6.00 16.75 26.17
CA ASN A 204 7.21 16.73 25.35
C ASN A 204 7.84 15.33 25.36
N VAL A 205 8.16 14.83 24.19
CA VAL A 205 8.80 13.52 23.98
C VAL A 205 10.29 13.75 23.74
N SER A 206 11.13 13.02 24.47
CA SER A 206 12.58 13.13 24.32
C SER A 206 13.07 12.51 23.00
N LYS A 207 14.22 12.98 22.49
CA LYS A 207 14.85 12.42 21.29
C LYS A 207 15.15 10.91 21.44
N LYS A 208 15.55 10.49 22.64
CA LYS A 208 15.82 9.06 22.93
C LYS A 208 14.56 8.22 22.79
N GLU A 209 13.42 8.66 23.33
CA GLU A 209 12.13 7.97 23.16
C GLU A 209 11.75 7.83 21.68
N LYS A 210 11.92 8.90 20.89
CA LYS A 210 11.61 8.90 19.46
C LYS A 210 12.49 7.95 18.64
N ILE A 211 13.74 7.70 19.05
CA ILE A 211 14.66 6.73 18.42
C ILE A 211 14.36 5.30 18.86
N ILE A 212 14.08 5.08 20.15
CA ILE A 212 13.85 3.74 20.68
C ILE A 212 12.49 3.19 20.23
N PHE A 213 11.48 4.04 20.12
CA PHE A 213 10.12 3.61 19.83
C PHE A 213 9.98 2.83 18.49
N PRO A 214 10.45 3.34 17.33
CA PRO A 214 10.36 2.59 16.07
C PRO A 214 11.13 1.27 16.11
N LEU A 215 12.26 1.20 16.82
CA LEU A 215 13.02 -0.03 16.99
C LEU A 215 12.26 -1.04 17.87
N ALA A 216 11.60 -0.58 18.92
CA ALA A 216 10.77 -1.43 19.78
C ALA A 216 9.54 -1.96 19.02
N VAL A 217 8.86 -1.10 18.25
CA VAL A 217 7.72 -1.50 17.39
C VAL A 217 8.18 -2.51 16.36
N LEU A 218 9.31 -2.27 15.69
CA LEU A 218 9.89 -3.17 14.70
C LEU A 218 10.15 -4.55 15.32
N LEU A 219 10.90 -4.59 16.42
CA LEU A 219 11.28 -5.84 17.08
C LEU A 219 10.05 -6.63 17.55
N LEU A 220 9.12 -5.95 18.25
CA LEU A 220 7.89 -6.57 18.73
C LEU A 220 7.06 -7.15 17.57
N THR A 221 6.87 -6.36 16.51
CA THR A 221 6.04 -6.79 15.38
C THR A 221 6.69 -7.96 14.64
N ILE A 222 7.98 -7.93 14.38
CA ILE A 222 8.69 -9.02 13.67
C ILE A 222 8.73 -10.31 14.49
N LEU A 223 8.89 -10.22 15.81
CA LEU A 223 8.87 -11.40 16.67
C LEU A 223 7.49 -12.06 16.72
N LEU A 224 6.42 -11.27 16.68
CA LEU A 224 5.05 -11.79 16.67
C LEU A 224 4.58 -12.20 15.27
N LEU A 225 4.98 -11.46 14.25
CA LEU A 225 4.50 -11.60 12.88
C LEU A 225 5.65 -11.34 11.88
N PRO A 226 6.51 -12.37 11.62
CA PRO A 226 7.69 -12.20 10.75
C PRO A 226 7.37 -11.71 9.33
N SER A 227 6.19 -12.03 8.81
CA SER A 227 5.71 -11.59 7.48
C SER A 227 5.48 -10.07 7.38
N ALA A 228 5.34 -9.36 8.51
CA ALA A 228 5.25 -7.90 8.55
C ALA A 228 6.62 -7.20 8.38
N ALA A 229 7.73 -7.93 8.47
CA ALA A 229 9.07 -7.38 8.44
C ALA A 229 9.34 -6.44 7.25
N PRO A 230 8.95 -6.75 6.01
CA PRO A 230 9.22 -5.85 4.88
C PRO A 230 8.55 -4.48 5.04
N LEU A 231 7.24 -4.45 5.37
CA LEU A 231 6.47 -3.21 5.49
C LEU A 231 6.90 -2.40 6.72
N ILE A 232 6.83 -3.02 7.91
CA ILE A 232 7.18 -2.35 9.17
C ILE A 232 8.67 -2.00 9.21
N GLY A 233 9.54 -2.86 8.66
CA GLY A 233 10.97 -2.60 8.56
C GLY A 233 11.28 -1.32 7.80
N MET A 234 10.71 -1.17 6.60
CA MET A 234 10.92 0.03 5.77
C MET A 234 10.31 1.28 6.42
N PHE A 235 9.13 1.17 7.02
CA PHE A 235 8.49 2.26 7.76
C PHE A 235 9.35 2.73 8.94
N CYS A 236 9.83 1.80 9.77
CA CYS A 236 10.68 2.12 10.91
C CYS A 236 12.06 2.64 10.49
N LEU A 237 12.64 2.13 9.38
CA LEU A 237 13.88 2.66 8.82
C LEU A 237 13.72 4.13 8.40
N GLY A 238 12.64 4.46 7.69
CA GLY A 238 12.34 5.84 7.30
C GLY A 238 12.24 6.76 8.52
N ASN A 239 11.50 6.33 9.53
CA ASN A 239 11.36 7.11 10.76
C ASN A 239 12.70 7.24 11.54
N LEU A 240 13.48 6.18 11.60
CA LEU A 240 14.80 6.22 12.23
C LEU A 240 15.75 7.19 11.54
N MET A 241 15.73 7.26 10.19
CA MET A 241 16.51 8.27 9.45
C MET A 241 16.13 9.70 9.87
N ARG A 242 14.84 9.97 10.08
CA ARG A 242 14.34 11.26 10.55
C ARG A 242 14.79 11.55 11.98
N GLU A 243 14.49 10.67 12.93
CA GLU A 243 14.64 10.96 14.37
C GLU A 243 16.10 10.87 14.85
N SER A 244 16.94 10.15 14.12
CA SER A 244 18.39 10.08 14.42
C SER A 244 19.08 11.45 14.29
N GLY A 245 18.69 12.23 13.27
CA GLY A 245 19.26 13.54 12.97
C GLY A 245 20.70 13.49 12.45
N VAL A 246 21.26 12.30 12.16
CA VAL A 246 22.63 12.14 11.65
C VAL A 246 22.70 11.95 10.14
N VAL A 247 21.58 11.63 9.52
CA VAL A 247 21.44 11.37 8.07
C VAL A 247 20.38 12.26 7.41
N GLU A 248 20.37 13.54 7.76
CA GLU A 248 19.35 14.49 7.30
C GLU A 248 19.22 14.54 5.78
N ARG A 249 20.34 14.38 5.05
CA ARG A 249 20.32 14.33 3.60
C ARG A 249 19.55 13.13 3.05
N LEU A 250 19.73 11.92 3.65
CA LEU A 250 18.98 10.72 3.27
C LEU A 250 17.50 10.86 3.64
N ASN A 251 17.23 11.44 4.81
CA ASN A 251 15.87 11.72 5.25
C ASN A 251 15.12 12.61 4.25
N LYS A 252 15.72 13.74 3.84
CA LYS A 252 15.12 14.62 2.83
C LYS A 252 14.90 13.93 1.50
N THR A 253 15.88 13.16 1.02
CA THR A 253 15.75 12.39 -0.22
C THR A 253 14.61 11.36 -0.12
N ALA A 254 14.47 10.67 1.00
CA ALA A 254 13.39 9.70 1.19
C ALA A 254 12.01 10.35 1.21
N GLN A 255 11.89 11.54 1.85
CA GLN A 255 10.62 12.26 1.98
C GLN A 255 10.14 12.91 0.67
N ASN A 256 11.04 13.30 -0.21
CA ASN A 256 10.73 14.11 -1.39
C ASN A 256 11.07 13.36 -2.69
N GLU A 257 12.35 13.26 -3.03
CA GLU A 257 12.78 12.80 -4.35
C GLU A 257 12.43 11.33 -4.57
N LEU A 258 12.78 10.46 -3.61
CA LEU A 258 12.56 9.03 -3.74
C LEU A 258 11.07 8.69 -3.81
N ILE A 259 10.27 9.22 -2.88
CA ILE A 259 8.82 8.94 -2.86
C ILE A 259 8.15 9.45 -4.14
N ASN A 260 8.56 10.61 -4.66
CA ASN A 260 8.01 11.18 -5.88
C ASN A 260 8.38 10.33 -7.11
N ILE A 261 9.65 9.93 -7.25
CA ILE A 261 10.11 9.06 -8.35
C ILE A 261 9.35 7.74 -8.33
N VAL A 262 9.30 7.09 -7.17
CA VAL A 262 8.61 5.80 -7.01
C VAL A 262 7.12 5.94 -7.29
N THR A 263 6.50 7.05 -6.88
CA THR A 263 5.07 7.32 -7.12
C THR A 263 4.74 7.44 -8.62
N ILE A 264 5.62 8.08 -9.41
CA ILE A 264 5.46 8.16 -10.87
C ILE A 264 5.41 6.76 -11.48
N PHE A 265 6.42 5.95 -11.20
CA PHE A 265 6.51 4.60 -11.77
C PHE A 265 5.44 3.65 -11.23
N LEU A 266 5.11 3.76 -9.94
CA LEU A 266 4.02 2.99 -9.34
C LEU A 266 2.68 3.34 -10.00
N GLY A 267 2.38 4.62 -10.20
CA GLY A 267 1.15 5.05 -10.85
C GLY A 267 1.06 4.53 -12.29
N LEU A 268 2.13 4.62 -13.06
CA LEU A 268 2.18 4.05 -14.42
C LEU A 268 1.97 2.53 -14.42
N ALA A 269 2.61 1.82 -13.48
CA ALA A 269 2.47 0.37 -13.35
C ALA A 269 1.06 -0.04 -12.94
N VAL A 270 0.40 0.69 -12.03
CA VAL A 270 -1.01 0.48 -11.67
C VAL A 270 -1.90 0.77 -12.86
N GLY A 271 -1.65 1.87 -13.58
CA GLY A 271 -2.38 2.23 -14.79
C GLY A 271 -2.33 1.14 -15.85
N SER A 272 -1.23 0.39 -15.96
CA SER A 272 -1.10 -0.74 -16.89
C SER A 272 -2.09 -1.89 -16.62
N LYS A 273 -2.64 -2.00 -15.43
CA LYS A 273 -3.65 -3.01 -15.06
C LYS A 273 -5.09 -2.56 -15.32
N LEU A 274 -5.27 -1.31 -15.78
CA LEU A 274 -6.58 -0.76 -16.14
C LEU A 274 -6.90 -1.05 -17.62
N SER A 275 -6.76 -2.31 -18.04
CA SER A 275 -7.19 -2.78 -19.35
C SER A 275 -8.68 -3.09 -19.36
N ALA A 276 -9.33 -3.02 -20.54
CA ALA A 276 -10.77 -3.16 -20.67
C ALA A 276 -11.29 -4.52 -20.17
N ASP A 277 -10.57 -5.59 -20.49
CA ASP A 277 -10.89 -6.96 -20.14
C ASP A 277 -10.84 -7.24 -18.63
N LYS A 278 -9.95 -6.52 -17.90
CA LYS A 278 -9.74 -6.71 -16.45
C LYS A 278 -10.54 -5.74 -15.59
N PHE A 279 -10.75 -4.52 -16.07
CA PHE A 279 -11.36 -3.47 -15.27
C PHE A 279 -12.88 -3.34 -15.46
N LEU A 280 -13.40 -3.55 -16.68
CA LEU A 280 -14.83 -3.43 -16.97
C LEU A 280 -15.60 -4.70 -16.56
N THR A 281 -15.51 -5.07 -15.30
CA THR A 281 -16.13 -6.25 -14.71
C THR A 281 -17.08 -5.89 -13.58
N LEU A 282 -18.09 -6.74 -13.35
CA LEU A 282 -18.97 -6.57 -12.19
C LEU A 282 -18.21 -6.64 -10.86
N GLN A 283 -17.13 -7.43 -10.82
CA GLN A 283 -16.23 -7.52 -9.66
C GLN A 283 -15.60 -6.17 -9.33
N THR A 284 -15.09 -5.45 -10.32
CA THR A 284 -14.52 -4.11 -10.13
C THR A 284 -15.53 -3.13 -9.54
N LEU A 285 -16.76 -3.13 -10.07
CA LEU A 285 -17.83 -2.27 -9.53
C LEU A 285 -18.16 -2.65 -8.08
N GLY A 286 -18.24 -3.94 -7.78
CA GLY A 286 -18.43 -4.46 -6.42
C GLY A 286 -17.33 -3.99 -5.46
N ILE A 287 -16.05 -4.06 -5.89
CA ILE A 287 -14.89 -3.59 -5.12
C ILE A 287 -14.99 -2.08 -4.85
N LEU A 288 -15.35 -1.28 -5.86
CA LEU A 288 -15.50 0.17 -5.72
C LEU A 288 -16.60 0.52 -4.71
N VAL A 289 -17.79 -0.06 -4.82
CA VAL A 289 -18.89 0.22 -3.87
C VAL A 289 -18.52 -0.24 -2.46
N LEU A 290 -17.95 -1.44 -2.34
CA LEU A 290 -17.56 -2.00 -1.05
C LEU A 290 -16.50 -1.14 -0.36
N GLY A 291 -15.52 -0.64 -1.11
CA GLY A 291 -14.47 0.22 -0.58
C GLY A 291 -15.01 1.54 0.00
N ALA A 292 -16.01 2.17 -0.65
CA ALA A 292 -16.66 3.39 -0.14
C ALA A 292 -17.36 3.13 1.21
N VAL A 293 -18.12 2.03 1.29
CA VAL A 293 -18.82 1.61 2.52
C VAL A 293 -17.81 1.29 3.62
N ALA A 294 -16.77 0.55 3.28
CA ALA A 294 -15.72 0.16 4.21
C ALA A 294 -14.98 1.36 4.82
N PHE A 295 -14.66 2.35 3.99
CA PHE A 295 -14.02 3.59 4.46
C PHE A 295 -14.93 4.37 5.41
N ALA A 296 -16.23 4.41 5.13
CA ALA A 296 -17.21 5.01 6.02
C ALA A 296 -17.28 4.27 7.38
N ILE A 297 -17.27 2.94 7.36
CA ILE A 297 -17.27 2.10 8.57
C ILE A 297 -15.98 2.32 9.37
N GLY A 298 -14.81 2.33 8.75
CA GLY A 298 -13.53 2.58 9.42
C GLY A 298 -13.50 3.96 10.11
N THR A 299 -13.97 5.00 9.42
CA THR A 299 -14.11 6.33 10.01
C THR A 299 -15.08 6.35 11.18
N ALA A 300 -16.25 5.73 11.02
CA ALA A 300 -17.29 5.68 12.07
C ALA A 300 -16.81 4.93 13.31
N SER A 301 -16.19 3.76 13.15
CA SER A 301 -15.70 2.95 14.26
C SER A 301 -14.61 3.68 15.06
N GLY A 302 -13.71 4.40 14.40
CA GLY A 302 -12.73 5.25 15.07
C GLY A 302 -13.38 6.35 15.92
N VAL A 303 -14.36 7.07 15.37
CA VAL A 303 -15.13 8.11 16.12
C VAL A 303 -15.87 7.51 17.31
N ILE A 304 -16.56 6.38 17.12
CA ILE A 304 -17.29 5.68 18.18
C ILE A 304 -16.34 5.25 19.30
N MET A 305 -15.19 4.66 18.95
CA MET A 305 -14.18 4.29 19.94
C MET A 305 -13.69 5.50 20.72
N ALA A 306 -13.44 6.64 20.05
CA ALA A 306 -13.04 7.87 20.72
C ALA A 306 -14.12 8.39 21.69
N LYS A 307 -15.40 8.26 21.36
CA LYS A 307 -16.51 8.56 22.29
C LYS A 307 -16.52 7.62 23.50
N ILE A 308 -16.30 6.32 23.28
CA ILE A 308 -16.19 5.35 24.36
C ILE A 308 -15.01 5.71 25.27
N MET A 309 -13.84 5.98 24.69
CA MET A 309 -12.66 6.38 25.44
C MET A 309 -12.87 7.69 26.21
N ALA A 310 -13.55 8.68 25.62
CA ALA A 310 -13.88 9.94 26.28
C ALA A 310 -14.75 9.73 27.52
N LYS A 311 -15.69 8.77 27.49
CA LYS A 311 -16.57 8.44 28.62
C LYS A 311 -15.79 7.85 29.82
N PHE A 312 -14.71 7.10 29.56
CA PHE A 312 -13.91 6.45 30.59
C PHE A 312 -12.63 7.21 30.95
N SER A 313 -12.31 8.28 30.23
CA SER A 313 -11.10 9.06 30.45
C SER A 313 -11.33 10.19 31.46
N LYS A 314 -10.35 10.39 32.34
CA LYS A 314 -10.32 11.56 33.24
C LYS A 314 -9.91 12.86 32.50
N GLN A 315 -9.26 12.72 31.36
CA GLN A 315 -8.84 13.87 30.51
C GLN A 315 -9.84 14.03 29.37
N PRO A 316 -10.10 15.27 28.93
CA PRO A 316 -11.00 15.55 27.83
C PRO A 316 -10.44 14.96 26.52
N ILE A 317 -11.20 14.13 25.83
CA ILE A 317 -10.87 13.56 24.52
C ILE A 317 -11.91 14.07 23.53
N ASN A 318 -11.46 14.71 22.47
CA ASN A 318 -12.36 15.11 21.39
C ASN A 318 -12.60 13.92 20.46
N PRO A 319 -13.85 13.45 20.29
CA PRO A 319 -14.14 12.25 19.49
C PRO A 319 -13.76 12.35 18.03
N LEU A 320 -13.60 13.56 17.49
CA LEU A 320 -13.16 13.77 16.10
C LEU A 320 -11.82 13.10 15.79
N ILE A 321 -10.89 13.03 16.78
CA ILE A 321 -9.55 12.44 16.54
C ILE A 321 -9.63 10.96 16.17
N GLY A 322 -10.70 10.26 16.55
CA GLY A 322 -10.90 8.86 16.17
C GLY A 322 -11.02 8.65 14.66
N ALA A 323 -11.57 9.63 13.93
CA ALA A 323 -11.65 9.57 12.47
C ALA A 323 -10.27 9.54 11.80
N ALA A 324 -9.22 10.02 12.48
CA ALA A 324 -7.85 9.96 11.97
C ALA A 324 -7.22 8.57 12.08
N GLY A 325 -7.86 7.60 12.73
CA GLY A 325 -7.36 6.23 12.87
C GLY A 325 -7.25 5.46 11.55
N VAL A 326 -7.85 5.92 10.46
CA VAL A 326 -7.60 5.38 9.11
C VAL A 326 -6.20 5.76 8.64
N SER A 327 -5.57 4.91 7.84
CA SER A 327 -4.13 5.02 7.49
C SER A 327 -3.80 6.10 6.45
N ALA A 328 -4.74 6.97 6.08
CA ALA A 328 -4.52 8.07 5.13
C ALA A 328 -3.67 9.19 5.77
N VAL A 329 -2.35 8.99 5.84
CA VAL A 329 -1.39 9.93 6.48
C VAL A 329 -0.88 10.96 5.49
N PRO A 330 -0.82 12.24 5.85
CA PRO A 330 -1.39 12.91 7.04
C PRO A 330 -2.81 13.46 6.80
N MET A 331 -3.48 13.01 5.75
CA MET A 331 -4.70 13.63 5.23
C MET A 331 -5.86 13.55 6.21
N ALA A 332 -6.09 12.37 6.81
CA ALA A 332 -7.17 12.17 7.79
C ALA A 332 -6.98 13.08 9.02
N ALA A 333 -5.75 13.23 9.52
CA ALA A 333 -5.46 14.14 10.62
C ALA A 333 -5.73 15.63 10.28
N ARG A 334 -5.42 16.05 9.04
CA ARG A 334 -5.72 17.39 8.56
C ARG A 334 -7.22 17.65 8.46
N VAL A 335 -7.99 16.66 8.01
CA VAL A 335 -9.46 16.76 7.93
C VAL A 335 -10.08 16.87 9.32
N VAL A 336 -9.61 16.07 10.28
CA VAL A 336 -10.03 16.18 11.69
C VAL A 336 -9.75 17.58 12.25
N ASN A 337 -8.55 18.12 12.01
CA ASN A 337 -8.20 19.47 12.44
C ASN A 337 -9.09 20.52 11.80
N LYS A 338 -9.39 20.42 10.50
CA LYS A 338 -10.29 21.33 9.80
C LYS A 338 -11.68 21.33 10.43
N VAL A 339 -12.28 20.18 10.65
CA VAL A 339 -13.61 20.05 11.27
C VAL A 339 -13.60 20.54 12.73
N GLY A 340 -12.50 20.33 13.46
CA GLY A 340 -12.31 20.87 14.80
C GLY A 340 -12.28 22.41 14.84
N LEU A 341 -11.54 23.02 13.92
CA LEU A 341 -11.45 24.48 13.78
C LEU A 341 -12.77 25.12 13.31
N GLU A 342 -13.53 24.43 12.46
CA GLU A 342 -14.89 24.88 12.06
C GLU A 342 -15.87 24.92 13.25
N ALA A 343 -15.69 24.01 14.23
CA ALA A 343 -16.52 23.99 15.44
C ALA A 343 -16.04 25.04 16.46
N ASN A 344 -14.73 25.18 16.64
CA ASN A 344 -14.11 26.14 17.55
C ASN A 344 -12.74 26.57 16.99
N PRO A 345 -12.53 27.86 16.65
CA PRO A 345 -11.28 28.36 16.06
C PRO A 345 -10.02 28.13 16.91
N HIS A 346 -10.16 27.89 18.20
CA HIS A 346 -9.04 27.59 19.11
C HIS A 346 -8.76 26.09 19.29
N ASN A 347 -9.49 25.20 18.59
CA ASN A 347 -9.42 23.77 18.78
C ASN A 347 -8.46 23.11 17.78
N PHE A 348 -7.17 23.24 18.01
CA PHE A 348 -6.11 22.65 17.17
C PHE A 348 -5.94 21.15 17.49
N LEU A 349 -6.60 20.29 16.71
CA LEU A 349 -6.57 18.84 16.92
C LEU A 349 -5.47 18.13 16.14
N LEU A 350 -4.70 18.79 15.26
CA LEU A 350 -3.76 18.16 14.35
C LEU A 350 -2.77 17.24 15.07
N MET A 351 -2.11 17.75 16.11
CA MET A 351 -1.11 16.97 16.86
C MET A 351 -1.72 15.76 17.55
N HIS A 352 -2.94 15.88 18.08
CA HIS A 352 -3.66 14.78 18.69
C HIS A 352 -4.14 13.74 17.68
N ALA A 353 -4.58 14.17 16.51
CA ALA A 353 -5.04 13.32 15.42
C ALA A 353 -3.89 12.54 14.74
N MET A 354 -2.65 13.07 14.78
CA MET A 354 -1.48 12.34 14.24
C MET A 354 -1.22 11.02 14.98
N GLY A 355 -1.48 10.93 16.29
CA GLY A 355 -1.30 9.69 17.06
C GLY A 355 -2.14 8.52 16.51
N PRO A 356 -3.47 8.63 16.45
CA PRO A 356 -4.33 7.62 15.83
C PRO A 356 -4.00 7.35 14.38
N ASN A 357 -3.62 8.38 13.60
CA ASN A 357 -3.32 8.26 12.18
C ASN A 357 -2.10 7.35 11.94
N VAL A 358 -1.03 7.56 12.71
CA VAL A 358 0.16 6.72 12.68
C VAL A 358 -0.13 5.29 13.18
N ALA A 359 -0.95 5.16 14.23
CA ALA A 359 -1.39 3.87 14.73
C ALA A 359 -2.16 3.08 13.66
N GLY A 360 -2.94 3.76 12.83
CA GLY A 360 -3.62 3.18 11.67
C GLY A 360 -2.66 2.55 10.67
N VAL A 361 -1.56 3.23 10.31
CA VAL A 361 -0.55 2.70 9.38
C VAL A 361 0.11 1.41 9.92
N ILE A 362 0.46 1.40 11.19
CA ILE A 362 0.99 0.18 11.82
C ILE A 362 -0.06 -0.93 11.76
N GLY A 363 -1.33 -0.60 12.06
CA GLY A 363 -2.44 -1.54 12.04
C GLY A 363 -2.69 -2.14 10.65
N SER A 364 -2.71 -1.32 9.58
CA SER A 364 -2.90 -1.80 8.21
C SER A 364 -1.74 -2.67 7.74
N ALA A 365 -0.49 -2.30 8.06
CA ALA A 365 0.69 -3.09 7.73
C ALA A 365 0.69 -4.47 8.43
N VAL A 366 0.28 -4.52 9.71
CA VAL A 366 0.12 -5.77 10.47
C VAL A 366 -1.03 -6.60 9.88
N ALA A 367 -2.17 -5.99 9.56
CA ALA A 367 -3.29 -6.67 8.95
C ALA A 367 -2.94 -7.27 7.57
N ALA A 368 -2.18 -6.55 6.75
CA ALA A 368 -1.72 -7.04 5.45
C ALA A 368 -0.74 -8.22 5.54
N ALA A 369 0.00 -8.31 6.63
CA ALA A 369 0.94 -9.42 6.84
C ALA A 369 0.22 -10.70 7.30
N SER A 370 -0.92 -10.60 7.99
CA SER A 370 -1.63 -11.74 8.57
C SER A 370 -2.09 -12.79 7.54
N PRO A 371 -2.68 -12.42 6.38
CA PRO A 371 -3.09 -13.40 5.37
C PRO A 371 -1.93 -14.16 4.73
N SER A 372 -0.75 -13.55 4.66
CA SER A 372 0.44 -14.16 4.04
C SER A 372 1.08 -15.23 4.93
N THR A 373 0.70 -15.31 6.20
CA THR A 373 1.18 -16.31 7.17
C THR A 373 0.22 -17.48 7.35
N ALA A 374 -1.02 -17.38 6.85
CA ALA A 374 -1.95 -18.52 6.89
C ALA A 374 -1.34 -19.67 6.08
N PRO A 375 -1.13 -20.87 6.68
CA PRO A 375 -0.67 -22.02 5.93
C PRO A 375 -1.66 -22.26 4.79
N GLU A 376 -1.17 -22.55 3.60
CA GLU A 376 -2.02 -23.07 2.53
C GLU A 376 -2.66 -24.36 3.06
N ILE A 377 -3.91 -24.26 3.50
CA ILE A 377 -4.73 -25.45 3.69
C ILE A 377 -5.03 -25.92 2.26
N THR A 378 -4.09 -26.63 1.68
CA THR A 378 -4.36 -27.46 0.53
C THR A 378 -5.33 -28.52 1.03
N ALA A 379 -6.62 -28.30 0.77
CA ALA A 379 -7.60 -29.36 0.82
C ALA A 379 -7.15 -30.38 -0.23
N SER A 380 -6.35 -31.33 0.19
CA SER A 380 -6.13 -32.53 -0.60
C SER A 380 -7.50 -33.15 -0.85
N PRO A 381 -7.90 -33.42 -2.10
CA PRO A 381 -9.14 -34.14 -2.35
C PRO A 381 -9.07 -35.44 -1.54
N ILE A 382 -10.07 -35.63 -0.68
CA ILE A 382 -10.24 -36.91 0.03
C ILE A 382 -10.49 -37.94 -1.05
N SER A 383 -9.42 -38.66 -1.45
CA SER A 383 -9.55 -39.85 -2.27
C SER A 383 -10.23 -40.93 -1.43
N ALA A 384 -11.30 -41.48 -1.99
CA ALA A 384 -12.09 -42.55 -1.41
C ALA A 384 -11.22 -43.72 -0.88
N PRO A 385 -11.66 -44.44 0.16
CA PRO A 385 -10.87 -45.45 0.80
C PRO A 385 -10.85 -46.74 -0.06
N GLY A 386 -9.66 -47.11 -0.46
CA GLY A 386 -9.45 -48.40 -1.13
C GLY A 386 -7.97 -48.65 -1.46
N THR A 387 -7.26 -49.24 -0.55
CA THR A 387 -6.13 -50.16 -0.56
C THR A 387 -5.07 -49.82 0.50
N PRO A 388 -4.64 -50.77 1.32
CA PRO A 388 -3.65 -50.51 2.36
C PRO A 388 -2.23 -50.56 1.76
N ASN A 389 -1.49 -49.48 1.81
CA ASN A 389 -0.06 -49.49 1.54
C ASN A 389 0.69 -49.03 2.79
N THR A 390 1.42 -49.96 3.39
CA THR A 390 2.07 -49.91 4.70
C THR A 390 3.29 -48.98 4.80
N ASN A 391 3.56 -48.13 3.83
CA ASN A 391 4.71 -47.21 3.85
C ASN A 391 4.35 -45.74 4.07
N ARG A 392 3.19 -45.44 4.67
CA ARG A 392 2.68 -44.06 4.84
C ARG A 392 2.68 -43.57 6.29
N MET A 393 3.51 -44.08 7.17
CA MET A 393 3.49 -43.71 8.59
C MET A 393 4.64 -42.78 9.03
N MET A 394 5.37 -42.17 8.07
CA MET A 394 6.51 -41.27 8.42
C MET A 394 6.55 -39.93 7.71
N ALA A 395 5.41 -39.43 7.20
CA ALA A 395 5.36 -38.18 6.42
C ALA A 395 4.38 -37.14 6.98
N VAL A 396 4.15 -37.09 8.30
CA VAL A 396 3.14 -36.17 8.91
C VAL A 396 3.77 -34.98 9.67
N TRP A 397 5.09 -34.87 9.74
CA TRP A 397 5.74 -33.74 10.43
C TRP A 397 6.96 -33.18 9.66
N THR A 398 6.77 -32.78 8.41
CA THR A 398 7.64 -31.77 7.81
C THR A 398 6.75 -30.62 7.37
N ALA A 399 6.69 -29.57 8.19
CA ALA A 399 6.22 -28.26 7.76
C ALA A 399 7.14 -27.81 6.63
N THR A 400 6.75 -28.05 5.39
CA THR A 400 7.43 -27.47 4.24
C THR A 400 7.17 -25.98 4.24
N ALA A 401 8.21 -25.23 4.56
CA ALA A 401 8.27 -23.81 4.22
C ALA A 401 7.89 -23.67 2.73
N PRO A 402 7.16 -22.60 2.33
CA PRO A 402 6.82 -22.37 0.94
C PRO A 402 8.12 -22.29 0.15
N SER A 403 8.38 -23.29 -0.69
CA SER A 403 9.46 -23.24 -1.66
C SER A 403 9.13 -22.16 -2.67
N ALA A 404 9.67 -20.96 -2.45
CA ALA A 404 9.80 -19.97 -3.48
C ALA A 404 10.63 -20.62 -4.59
N THR A 405 9.99 -21.08 -5.66
CA THR A 405 10.64 -21.38 -6.92
C THR A 405 11.07 -20.06 -7.56
N VAL A 406 12.08 -19.45 -6.97
CA VAL A 406 12.90 -18.46 -7.64
C VAL A 406 13.67 -19.24 -8.69
N ARG A 407 13.25 -19.15 -9.96
CA ARG A 407 14.13 -19.55 -11.06
C ARG A 407 15.38 -18.69 -10.94
N PRO A 408 16.58 -19.29 -10.83
CA PRO A 408 17.79 -18.51 -10.77
C PRO A 408 17.93 -17.77 -12.12
N ILE A 409 17.87 -16.44 -12.09
CA ILE A 409 18.32 -15.61 -13.19
C ILE A 409 19.83 -15.89 -13.26
N ARG A 410 20.24 -16.74 -14.19
CA ARG A 410 21.66 -16.86 -14.57
C ARG A 410 22.02 -15.55 -15.27
N LEU A 411 22.56 -14.62 -14.51
CA LEU A 411 23.34 -13.52 -15.07
C LEU A 411 24.62 -14.16 -15.64
N VAL A 412 24.59 -14.47 -16.93
CA VAL A 412 25.78 -14.86 -17.65
C VAL A 412 26.56 -13.56 -17.89
N LEU A 413 27.40 -13.19 -16.94
CA LEU A 413 28.47 -12.24 -17.17
C LEU A 413 29.49 -12.93 -18.04
N ASN A 414 29.43 -12.66 -19.33
CA ASN A 414 30.41 -13.10 -20.33
C ASN A 414 31.67 -12.29 -20.13
N PHE A 415 32.53 -12.70 -19.18
CA PHE A 415 33.89 -12.25 -19.13
C PHE A 415 34.63 -12.93 -20.26
N GLY A 416 34.89 -12.19 -21.34
CA GLY A 416 35.74 -12.63 -22.42
C GLY A 416 37.10 -13.09 -21.87
N TYR A 417 37.41 -14.35 -22.12
CA TYR A 417 38.71 -14.92 -21.87
C TYR A 417 39.72 -14.18 -22.76
N LEU A 418 40.57 -13.37 -22.15
CA LEU A 418 41.87 -12.95 -22.77
C LEU A 418 42.86 -14.07 -22.51
N PRO A 419 43.51 -14.61 -23.53
CA PRO A 419 44.54 -15.63 -23.35
C PRO A 419 45.77 -15.03 -22.62
N PRO A 420 46.44 -15.84 -21.79
CA PRO A 420 47.63 -15.37 -21.09
C PRO A 420 48.79 -15.10 -22.07
N PRO A 421 49.56 -14.04 -21.84
CA PRO A 421 50.79 -13.81 -22.64
C PRO A 421 51.84 -14.84 -22.26
N SER A 422 52.29 -15.59 -23.23
CA SER A 422 53.53 -16.39 -23.19
C SER A 422 54.75 -15.50 -23.14
N GLY A 423 55.52 -15.59 -22.07
CA GLY A 423 56.81 -14.84 -22.02
C GLY A 423 57.46 -14.98 -20.66
N ASP A 424 58.47 -15.85 -20.63
CA ASP A 424 59.48 -15.94 -19.57
C ASP A 424 60.04 -14.55 -19.26
N CYS A 425 60.20 -14.24 -17.99
CA CYS A 425 61.26 -13.37 -17.50
C CYS A 425 61.51 -13.49 -16.03
N GLY A 426 62.71 -13.69 -15.69
CA GLY A 426 63.39 -14.00 -14.49
C GLY A 426 63.21 -13.08 -13.28
N ALA A 427 63.72 -13.62 -12.22
CA ALA A 427 63.79 -13.08 -10.88
C ALA A 427 64.40 -11.67 -10.78
N GLY A 428 63.85 -10.87 -9.87
CA GLY A 428 64.62 -9.77 -9.28
C GLY A 428 63.84 -8.48 -9.09
N GLY A 429 63.38 -8.22 -7.84
CA GLY A 429 63.37 -6.87 -7.25
C GLY A 429 62.31 -5.88 -7.77
N LEU A 430 61.30 -5.66 -6.98
CA LEU A 430 60.70 -4.39 -6.55
C LEU A 430 59.27 -4.58 -6.04
N MET A 431 59.19 -5.18 -4.93
CA MET A 431 57.97 -5.11 -4.10
C MET A 431 58.12 -3.85 -3.22
N ARG A 432 57.45 -2.76 -3.59
CA ARG A 432 57.06 -1.63 -2.76
C ARG A 432 56.75 -0.39 -3.60
N ARG A 433 55.52 -0.24 -4.05
CA ARG A 433 54.85 1.06 -4.27
C ARG A 433 53.62 0.85 -5.17
N CYS A 434 52.52 0.53 -4.57
CA CYS A 434 51.19 0.84 -5.11
C CYS A 434 50.09 0.40 -4.13
N CYS A 435 50.10 1.02 -2.94
CA CYS A 435 48.97 1.04 -2.02
C CYS A 435 48.84 2.44 -1.45
N ARG A 436 48.44 3.39 -2.31
CA ARG A 436 47.88 4.70 -1.92
C ARG A 436 47.30 5.33 -3.21
N GLN A 437 46.05 5.07 -3.46
CA GLN A 437 45.09 5.85 -4.23
C GLN A 437 44.08 4.88 -4.85
N LEU A 438 43.07 4.57 -4.08
CA LEU A 438 41.68 4.37 -4.53
C LEU A 438 40.83 4.35 -3.26
#